data_0b2b3bd2d2c53b0b9519f84f40d5cd76
#
_entry.id   0b2b3bd2d2c53b0b9519f84f40d5cd76
#
_cell.length_a   1.000
_cell.length_b   1.000
_cell.length_c   1.000
_cell.angle_alpha   90.00
_cell.angle_beta   90.00
_cell.angle_gamma   90.00
#
_symmetry.space_group_name_H-M   'P 1'
#
loop_
_entity.id
_entity.type
_entity.pdbx_description
1 polymer ?
#
loop_
_entity_poly.entity_id
_entity_poly.type
_entity_poly.pdbx_seq_one_letter_code
_entity_poly.pdbx_strand_id
1 'polypeptide(L)'
;MEKTPESPLETLQRLQRQHAEKARAEGRATVTRIKKRLIASSVQIAAQLPDDLLFQHTVFCQTVLPYRDPGPGVREWKREQGEVRLLLEAGKVYHKQKDAFVEIGLPFGPAARLILCHLNTEALRTGVPAVEVAGSMTAFIRRLQGYQPNGYEIGKFKDQLTRLSTSLIRLALRRDDHALQIDTKIIVGFDLWADRFEGEPFMFPQVIKLGADYFASLQEHAIPLDERAVAALAHSAMALDVYCWLTQRLHRV
;
A
#
# COMPACT_ATOMS: atom_id res chain seq x y z
N MET A 1 -19.67 2.40 -57.73
CA MET A 1 -18.73 3.29 -57.01
C MET A 1 -17.85 2.41 -56.17
N GLU A 2 -16.66 2.07 -56.69
CA GLU A 2 -15.64 1.34 -55.93
C GLU A 2 -15.05 2.24 -54.86
N LYS A 3 -15.07 1.78 -53.59
CA LYS A 3 -14.38 2.47 -52.52
C LYS A 3 -12.89 2.33 -52.71
N THR A 4 -12.19 3.41 -52.92
CA THR A 4 -10.73 3.45 -52.96
C THR A 4 -10.21 2.82 -51.66
N PRO A 5 -9.26 1.88 -51.73
CA PRO A 5 -8.69 1.27 -50.53
C PRO A 5 -7.96 2.31 -49.69
N GLU A 6 -8.27 2.35 -48.36
CA GLU A 6 -7.58 3.21 -47.41
C GLU A 6 -6.07 2.97 -47.44
N SER A 7 -5.31 4.05 -47.40
CA SER A 7 -3.85 3.93 -47.33
C SER A 7 -3.42 3.31 -46.00
N PRO A 8 -2.26 2.63 -45.92
CA PRO A 8 -1.75 2.06 -44.65
C PRO A 8 -1.63 3.10 -43.52
N LEU A 9 -1.36 4.35 -43.88
CA LEU A 9 -1.25 5.48 -42.95
C LEU A 9 -2.62 5.89 -42.34
N GLU A 10 -3.64 5.94 -43.19
CA GLU A 10 -5.01 6.25 -42.76
C GLU A 10 -5.58 5.12 -41.88
N THR A 11 -5.29 3.88 -42.19
CA THR A 11 -5.66 2.72 -41.38
C THR A 11 -5.01 2.80 -39.99
N LEU A 12 -3.72 3.13 -39.90
CA LEU A 12 -2.99 3.28 -38.64
C LEU A 12 -3.57 4.42 -37.79
N GLN A 13 -3.84 5.56 -38.40
CA GLN A 13 -4.43 6.71 -37.70
C GLN A 13 -5.84 6.39 -37.16
N ARG A 14 -6.64 5.67 -37.92
CA ARG A 14 -7.98 5.22 -37.51
C ARG A 14 -7.89 4.28 -36.30
N LEU A 15 -7.00 3.30 -36.33
CA LEU A 15 -6.78 2.38 -35.21
C LEU A 15 -6.32 3.11 -33.96
N GLN A 16 -5.40 4.06 -34.08
CA GLN A 16 -4.95 4.87 -32.95
C GLN A 16 -6.08 5.70 -32.34
N ARG A 17 -6.94 6.30 -33.15
CA ARG A 17 -8.14 7.04 -32.67
C ARG A 17 -9.11 6.12 -31.94
N GLN A 18 -9.41 4.94 -32.49
CA GLN A 18 -10.28 3.96 -31.85
C GLN A 18 -9.73 3.48 -30.50
N HIS A 19 -8.41 3.20 -30.41
CA HIS A 19 -7.77 2.85 -29.16
C HIS A 19 -7.84 3.97 -28.12
N ALA A 20 -7.62 5.23 -28.54
CA ALA A 20 -7.70 6.37 -27.66
C ALA A 20 -9.14 6.62 -27.15
N GLU A 21 -10.14 6.46 -28.01
CA GLU A 21 -11.57 6.58 -27.64
C GLU A 21 -11.98 5.47 -26.67
N LYS A 22 -11.58 4.22 -26.93
CA LYS A 22 -11.83 3.09 -26.04
C LYS A 22 -11.21 3.33 -24.66
N ALA A 23 -9.94 3.74 -24.60
CA ALA A 23 -9.25 4.05 -23.34
C ALA A 23 -9.93 5.20 -22.58
N ARG A 24 -10.43 6.23 -23.27
CA ARG A 24 -11.21 7.33 -22.66
C ARG A 24 -12.56 6.84 -22.13
N ALA A 25 -13.25 5.97 -22.86
CA ALA A 25 -14.53 5.40 -22.44
C ALA A 25 -14.36 4.49 -21.22
N GLU A 26 -13.34 3.64 -21.20
CA GLU A 26 -12.99 2.79 -20.05
C GLU A 26 -12.62 3.62 -18.82
N GLY A 27 -11.84 4.69 -18.99
CA GLY A 27 -11.52 5.64 -17.93
C GLY A 27 -12.76 6.32 -17.33
N ARG A 28 -13.71 6.76 -18.16
CA ARG A 28 -14.99 7.33 -17.71
C ARG A 28 -15.84 6.31 -16.95
N ALA A 29 -15.93 5.08 -17.42
CA ALA A 29 -16.65 4.01 -16.74
C ALA A 29 -16.03 3.70 -15.36
N THR A 30 -14.70 3.66 -15.27
CA THR A 30 -13.98 3.45 -14.01
C THR A 30 -14.24 4.59 -13.01
N VAL A 31 -14.14 5.85 -13.43
CA VAL A 31 -14.45 7.02 -12.58
C VAL A 31 -15.89 6.98 -12.08
N THR A 32 -16.85 6.58 -12.94
CA THR A 32 -18.27 6.46 -12.54
C THR A 32 -18.46 5.36 -11.48
N ARG A 33 -17.77 4.22 -11.62
CA ARG A 33 -17.81 3.12 -10.65
C ARG A 33 -17.24 3.54 -9.29
N ILE A 34 -16.09 4.23 -9.29
CA ILE A 34 -15.47 4.77 -8.07
C ILE A 34 -16.42 5.74 -7.37
N LYS A 35 -17.01 6.70 -8.09
CA LYS A 35 -17.96 7.67 -7.51
C LYS A 35 -19.18 6.99 -6.89
N LYS A 36 -19.78 6.00 -7.57
CA LYS A 36 -20.91 5.24 -7.03
C LYS A 36 -20.54 4.50 -5.73
N ARG A 37 -19.35 3.90 -5.70
CA ARG A 37 -18.86 3.20 -4.51
C ARG A 37 -18.63 4.18 -3.35
N LEU A 38 -18.01 5.33 -3.60
CA LEU A 38 -17.81 6.37 -2.57
C LEU A 38 -19.14 6.86 -1.98
N ILE A 39 -20.14 7.13 -2.80
CA ILE A 39 -21.47 7.53 -2.34
C ILE A 39 -22.11 6.43 -1.49
N ALA A 40 -22.10 5.19 -1.95
CA ALA A 40 -22.66 4.06 -1.20
C ALA A 40 -21.97 3.87 0.15
N SER A 41 -20.63 3.91 0.18
CA SER A 41 -19.86 3.79 1.41
C SER A 41 -20.12 4.96 2.37
N SER A 42 -20.25 6.20 1.87
CA SER A 42 -20.52 7.35 2.74
C SER A 42 -21.88 7.25 3.43
N VAL A 43 -22.90 6.74 2.74
CA VAL A 43 -24.23 6.50 3.33
C VAL A 43 -24.14 5.43 4.43
N GLN A 44 -23.44 4.31 4.19
CA GLN A 44 -23.27 3.26 5.20
C GLN A 44 -22.49 3.75 6.42
N ILE A 45 -21.41 4.51 6.22
CA ILE A 45 -20.59 5.07 7.31
C ILE A 45 -21.42 6.04 8.16
N ALA A 46 -22.26 6.87 7.53
CA ALA A 46 -23.11 7.81 8.25
C ALA A 46 -24.26 7.14 9.03
N ALA A 47 -24.71 5.96 8.56
CA ALA A 47 -25.88 5.28 9.14
C ALA A 47 -25.56 4.45 10.39
N GLN A 48 -24.34 3.95 10.54
CA GLN A 48 -23.99 3.04 11.63
C GLN A 48 -22.50 3.08 11.97
N LEU A 49 -22.17 2.73 13.22
CA LEU A 49 -20.78 2.55 13.64
C LEU A 49 -20.09 1.44 12.85
N PRO A 50 -18.75 1.46 12.73
CA PRO A 50 -18.02 0.42 12.03
C PRO A 50 -18.10 -0.93 12.79
N ASP A 51 -18.38 -2.00 12.06
CA ASP A 51 -18.33 -3.36 12.58
C ASP A 51 -16.88 -3.86 12.70
N ASP A 52 -16.03 -3.45 11.75
CA ASP A 52 -14.62 -3.81 11.67
C ASP A 52 -13.72 -2.57 11.61
N LEU A 53 -12.67 -2.59 12.43
CA LEU A 53 -11.64 -1.56 12.46
C LEU A 53 -10.33 -2.12 11.90
N LEU A 54 -9.66 -1.31 11.11
CA LEU A 54 -8.26 -1.46 10.75
C LEU A 54 -7.42 -0.53 11.63
N PHE A 55 -6.13 -0.82 11.75
CA PHE A 55 -5.24 0.00 12.56
C PHE A 55 -4.05 0.50 11.75
N GLN A 56 -3.69 1.76 11.99
CA GLN A 56 -2.49 2.35 11.42
C GLN A 56 -1.67 3.02 12.51
N HIS A 57 -0.34 2.90 12.41
CA HIS A 57 0.55 3.59 13.34
C HIS A 57 0.46 5.11 13.15
N THR A 58 0.40 5.87 14.25
CA THR A 58 0.20 7.34 14.25
C THR A 58 1.21 8.09 13.38
N VAL A 59 2.44 7.61 13.27
CA VAL A 59 3.46 8.23 12.41
C VAL A 59 3.05 8.19 10.94
N PHE A 60 2.50 7.06 10.46
CA PHE A 60 2.01 6.95 9.08
C PHE A 60 0.69 7.68 8.82
N CYS A 61 0.01 8.10 9.87
CA CYS A 61 -1.12 9.02 9.75
C CYS A 61 -0.68 10.48 9.61
N GLN A 62 0.52 10.82 10.08
CA GLN A 62 1.07 12.19 10.04
C GLN A 62 2.09 12.39 8.92
N THR A 63 2.82 11.35 8.56
CA THR A 63 3.81 11.38 7.47
C THR A 63 3.38 10.48 6.34
N VAL A 64 3.79 10.80 5.12
CA VAL A 64 3.32 10.09 3.93
C VAL A 64 4.46 9.32 3.25
N LEU A 65 4.15 8.10 2.80
CA LEU A 65 4.99 7.36 1.86
C LEU A 65 4.91 7.99 0.46
N PRO A 66 5.83 7.68 -0.47
CA PRO A 66 5.72 8.09 -1.86
C PRO A 66 4.35 7.74 -2.45
N TYR A 67 3.75 8.64 -3.22
CA TYR A 67 2.47 8.38 -3.91
C TYR A 67 2.64 7.51 -5.15
N ARG A 68 3.79 7.65 -5.82
CA ARG A 68 4.18 6.93 -7.04
C ARG A 68 5.59 6.40 -6.87
N ASP A 69 5.99 5.49 -7.75
CA ASP A 69 7.37 5.00 -7.76
C ASP A 69 8.35 6.17 -7.96
N PRO A 70 9.24 6.45 -7.00
CA PRO A 70 10.22 7.50 -7.15
C PRO A 70 11.32 7.17 -8.16
N GLY A 71 11.38 5.92 -8.60
CA GLY A 71 12.41 5.40 -9.51
C GLY A 71 13.64 4.82 -8.77
N PRO A 72 14.47 4.07 -9.51
CA PRO A 72 15.59 3.32 -8.92
C PRO A 72 16.69 4.21 -8.34
N GLY A 73 16.83 5.44 -8.83
CA GLY A 73 17.85 6.39 -8.34
C GLY A 73 17.52 7.03 -6.99
N VAL A 74 16.26 6.95 -6.54
CA VAL A 74 15.84 7.53 -5.27
C VAL A 74 15.92 6.47 -4.17
N ARG A 75 16.93 6.59 -3.31
CA ARG A 75 17.20 5.62 -2.25
C ARG A 75 16.67 6.03 -0.88
N GLU A 76 16.32 7.30 -0.71
CA GLU A 76 15.81 7.87 0.54
C GLU A 76 14.54 8.68 0.32
N TRP A 77 13.65 8.61 1.30
CA TRP A 77 12.44 9.42 1.36
C TRP A 77 12.28 10.01 2.75
N LYS A 78 12.27 11.34 2.81
CA LYS A 78 12.17 12.10 4.07
C LYS A 78 10.83 12.83 4.12
N ARG A 79 10.17 12.78 5.26
CA ARG A 79 8.97 13.59 5.55
C ARG A 79 9.01 14.10 6.98
N GLU A 80 8.57 15.33 7.11
CA GLU A 80 8.47 16.03 8.37
C GLU A 80 7.08 16.64 8.49
N GLN A 81 6.43 16.42 9.63
CA GLN A 81 5.13 16.99 9.93
C GLN A 81 5.05 17.32 11.42
N GLY A 82 5.07 18.63 11.76
CA GLY A 82 5.13 19.04 13.15
C GLY A 82 6.37 18.46 13.85
N GLU A 83 6.13 17.66 14.87
CA GLU A 83 7.18 17.01 15.67
C GLU A 83 7.57 15.62 15.17
N VAL A 84 6.90 15.12 14.14
CA VAL A 84 7.15 13.78 13.58
C VAL A 84 8.11 13.86 12.41
N ARG A 85 9.08 12.96 12.38
CA ARG A 85 10.04 12.77 11.30
C ARG A 85 10.00 11.33 10.82
N LEU A 86 9.96 11.14 9.51
CA LEU A 86 10.07 9.85 8.85
C LEU A 86 11.28 9.90 7.91
N LEU A 87 12.19 8.96 8.08
CA LEU A 87 13.22 8.63 7.11
C LEU A 87 13.01 7.18 6.67
N LEU A 88 12.84 6.99 5.37
CA LEU A 88 12.70 5.69 4.74
C LEU A 88 13.89 5.50 3.79
N GLU A 89 14.63 4.41 3.99
CA GLU A 89 15.79 4.04 3.17
C GLU A 89 15.49 2.75 2.42
N ALA A 90 15.73 2.75 1.12
CA ALA A 90 15.52 1.59 0.26
C ALA A 90 16.61 0.53 0.50
N GLY A 91 16.18 -0.72 0.63
CA GLY A 91 17.07 -1.83 0.95
C GLY A 91 17.58 -2.60 -0.26
N LYS A 92 18.19 -3.75 0.04
CA LYS A 92 18.68 -4.72 -0.92
C LYS A 92 18.20 -6.13 -0.55
N VAL A 93 18.05 -6.99 -1.54
CA VAL A 93 17.72 -8.41 -1.39
C VAL A 93 18.82 -9.25 -2.02
N TYR A 94 19.24 -10.30 -1.34
CA TYR A 94 20.13 -11.30 -1.95
C TYR A 94 19.34 -12.12 -2.97
N HIS A 95 19.81 -12.14 -4.21
CA HIS A 95 19.23 -12.89 -5.32
C HIS A 95 20.10 -14.11 -5.62
N LYS A 96 19.64 -15.29 -5.24
CA LYS A 96 20.42 -16.54 -5.31
C LYS A 96 20.95 -16.84 -6.72
N GLN A 97 20.09 -16.72 -7.76
CA GLN A 97 20.53 -17.01 -9.14
C GLN A 97 21.58 -16.03 -9.67
N LYS A 98 21.61 -14.78 -9.19
CA LYS A 98 22.61 -13.78 -9.56
C LYS A 98 23.81 -13.78 -8.64
N ASP A 99 23.75 -14.54 -7.54
CA ASP A 99 24.74 -14.56 -6.45
C ASP A 99 25.14 -13.14 -6.01
N ALA A 100 24.17 -12.25 -5.90
CA ALA A 100 24.40 -10.84 -5.63
C ALA A 100 23.25 -10.19 -4.87
N PHE A 101 23.56 -9.12 -4.13
CA PHE A 101 22.52 -8.22 -3.58
C PHE A 101 21.96 -7.30 -4.67
N VAL A 102 20.66 -7.42 -4.90
CA VAL A 102 19.92 -6.59 -5.84
C VAL A 102 19.24 -5.45 -5.09
N GLU A 103 19.32 -4.25 -5.62
CA GLU A 103 18.67 -3.08 -5.07
C GLU A 103 17.15 -3.16 -5.25
N ILE A 104 16.43 -2.89 -4.16
CA ILE A 104 14.97 -2.82 -4.13
C ILE A 104 14.59 -1.35 -3.95
N GLY A 105 13.58 -0.88 -4.68
CA GLY A 105 13.10 0.48 -4.59
C GLY A 105 12.31 0.77 -3.30
N LEU A 106 12.00 2.03 -3.09
CA LEU A 106 11.15 2.48 -1.97
C LEU A 106 9.71 1.98 -2.09
N PRO A 107 9.02 1.65 -0.99
CA PRO A 107 7.59 1.38 -1.01
C PRO A 107 6.78 2.63 -1.39
N PHE A 108 5.72 2.44 -2.17
CA PHE A 108 4.90 3.53 -2.68
C PHE A 108 3.45 3.13 -2.94
N GLY A 109 2.62 4.14 -3.19
CA GLY A 109 1.26 3.95 -3.65
C GLY A 109 0.29 3.43 -2.60
N PRO A 110 -0.95 3.11 -2.99
CA PRO A 110 -1.98 2.65 -2.05
C PRO A 110 -1.68 1.25 -1.49
N ALA A 111 -1.11 0.33 -2.28
CA ALA A 111 -0.85 -1.04 -1.83
C ALA A 111 0.09 -1.10 -0.62
N ALA A 112 1.16 -0.29 -0.58
CA ALA A 112 2.05 -0.21 0.57
C ALA A 112 1.31 0.20 1.86
N ARG A 113 0.40 1.16 1.76
CA ARG A 113 -0.43 1.64 2.88
C ARG A 113 -1.39 0.57 3.39
N LEU A 114 -2.05 -0.12 2.46
CA LEU A 114 -2.99 -1.19 2.78
C LEU A 114 -2.29 -2.39 3.43
N ILE A 115 -1.08 -2.72 2.97
CA ILE A 115 -0.25 -3.76 3.61
C ILE A 115 0.07 -3.38 5.06
N LEU A 116 0.49 -2.14 5.30
CA LEU A 116 0.77 -1.67 6.67
C LEU A 116 -0.49 -1.75 7.54
N CYS A 117 -1.64 -1.28 7.06
CA CYS A 117 -2.90 -1.39 7.79
C CYS A 117 -3.23 -2.86 8.11
N HIS A 118 -3.07 -3.78 7.15
CA HIS A 118 -3.35 -5.19 7.38
C HIS A 118 -2.41 -5.80 8.43
N LEU A 119 -1.10 -5.63 8.26
CA LEU A 119 -0.11 -6.18 9.20
C LEU A 119 -0.29 -5.62 10.62
N ASN A 120 -0.50 -4.32 10.74
CA ASN A 120 -0.76 -3.68 12.03
C ASN A 120 -2.03 -4.22 12.69
N THR A 121 -3.09 -4.38 11.90
CA THR A 121 -4.37 -4.89 12.40
C THR A 121 -4.26 -6.33 12.89
N GLU A 122 -3.66 -7.21 12.11
CA GLU A 122 -3.51 -8.61 12.48
C GLU A 122 -2.58 -8.77 13.70
N ALA A 123 -1.47 -8.02 13.75
CA ALA A 123 -0.57 -8.04 14.90
C ALA A 123 -1.26 -7.58 16.19
N LEU A 124 -2.07 -6.53 16.14
CA LEU A 124 -2.83 -6.05 17.30
C LEU A 124 -3.96 -7.00 17.70
N ARG A 125 -4.65 -7.59 16.75
CA ARG A 125 -5.71 -8.58 17.01
C ARG A 125 -5.20 -9.85 17.69
N THR A 126 -4.03 -10.33 17.26
CA THR A 126 -3.42 -11.55 17.81
C THR A 126 -2.58 -11.28 19.06
N GLY A 127 -2.18 -10.04 19.30
CA GLY A 127 -1.29 -9.65 20.40
C GLY A 127 0.16 -10.09 20.21
N VAL A 128 0.54 -10.52 19.00
CA VAL A 128 1.90 -10.99 18.70
C VAL A 128 2.45 -10.34 17.44
N PRO A 129 3.79 -10.10 17.36
CA PRO A 129 4.40 -9.47 16.19
C PRO A 129 4.49 -10.38 14.96
N ALA A 130 4.14 -11.66 15.06
CA ALA A 130 4.15 -12.62 13.97
C ALA A 130 2.77 -12.69 13.32
N VAL A 131 2.67 -12.30 12.05
CA VAL A 131 1.43 -12.20 11.27
C VAL A 131 1.40 -13.28 10.21
N GLU A 132 0.37 -14.11 10.20
CA GLU A 132 0.10 -15.07 9.13
C GLU A 132 -0.52 -14.34 7.92
N VAL A 133 0.20 -14.29 6.80
CA VAL A 133 -0.22 -13.48 5.64
C VAL A 133 -0.61 -14.28 4.41
N ALA A 134 -0.25 -15.55 4.29
CA ALA A 134 -0.45 -16.34 3.08
C ALA A 134 -1.92 -16.36 2.59
N GLY A 135 -2.85 -16.67 3.49
CA GLY A 135 -4.29 -16.64 3.23
C GLY A 135 -4.94 -15.30 3.55
N SER A 136 -4.54 -14.69 4.68
CA SER A 136 -5.14 -13.46 5.20
C SER A 136 -4.97 -12.26 4.25
N MET A 137 -3.79 -12.09 3.62
CA MET A 137 -3.55 -10.99 2.70
C MET A 137 -4.43 -11.07 1.44
N THR A 138 -4.59 -12.25 0.86
CA THR A 138 -5.48 -12.43 -0.30
C THR A 138 -6.94 -12.17 0.07
N ALA A 139 -7.37 -12.66 1.25
CA ALA A 139 -8.70 -12.40 1.78
C ALA A 139 -8.92 -10.91 2.06
N PHE A 140 -7.93 -10.22 2.63
CA PHE A 140 -7.96 -8.79 2.88
C PHE A 140 -8.07 -7.98 1.58
N ILE A 141 -7.24 -8.26 0.57
CA ILE A 141 -7.33 -7.60 -0.74
C ILE A 141 -8.73 -7.79 -1.34
N ARG A 142 -9.24 -9.02 -1.32
CA ARG A 142 -10.60 -9.34 -1.82
C ARG A 142 -11.68 -8.55 -1.08
N ARG A 143 -11.59 -8.46 0.25
CA ARG A 143 -12.54 -7.71 1.08
C ARG A 143 -12.53 -6.22 0.75
N LEU A 144 -11.34 -5.62 0.63
CA LEU A 144 -11.19 -4.21 0.27
C LEU A 144 -11.68 -3.90 -1.16
N GLN A 145 -11.44 -4.78 -2.11
CA GLN A 145 -11.81 -4.57 -3.51
C GLN A 145 -13.26 -4.95 -3.80
N GLY A 146 -13.82 -5.89 -3.04
CA GLY A 146 -15.15 -6.46 -3.26
C GLY A 146 -15.22 -7.48 -4.42
N TYR A 147 -14.08 -7.92 -4.94
CA TYR A 147 -13.96 -8.96 -5.97
C TYR A 147 -12.64 -9.75 -5.79
N GLN A 148 -12.56 -10.92 -6.45
CA GLN A 148 -11.35 -11.74 -6.40
C GLN A 148 -10.19 -11.04 -7.11
N PRO A 149 -9.05 -10.77 -6.44
CA PRO A 149 -7.91 -10.13 -7.07
C PRO A 149 -7.30 -11.03 -8.14
N ASN A 150 -6.89 -10.43 -9.26
CA ASN A 150 -6.17 -11.12 -10.32
C ASN A 150 -4.65 -11.16 -10.03
N GLY A 151 -3.91 -11.93 -10.85
CA GLY A 151 -2.46 -12.09 -10.67
C GLY A 151 -1.66 -10.78 -10.71
N TYR A 152 -2.07 -9.82 -11.53
CA TYR A 152 -1.44 -8.50 -11.60
C TYR A 152 -1.62 -7.69 -10.32
N GLU A 153 -2.82 -7.70 -9.76
CA GLU A 153 -3.11 -7.02 -8.49
C GLU A 153 -2.34 -7.66 -7.33
N ILE A 154 -2.36 -8.99 -7.26
CA ILE A 154 -1.55 -9.72 -6.28
C ILE A 154 -0.06 -9.40 -6.45
N GLY A 155 0.45 -9.34 -7.69
CA GLY A 155 1.83 -8.96 -8.00
C GLY A 155 2.20 -7.58 -7.46
N LYS A 156 1.31 -6.59 -7.57
CA LYS A 156 1.53 -5.24 -6.99
C LYS A 156 1.68 -5.28 -5.47
N PHE A 157 0.82 -6.03 -4.77
CA PHE A 157 0.92 -6.15 -3.32
C PHE A 157 2.22 -6.83 -2.91
N LYS A 158 2.66 -7.83 -3.65
CA LYS A 158 3.92 -8.52 -3.39
C LYS A 158 5.13 -7.64 -3.61
N ASP A 159 5.19 -6.89 -4.70
CA ASP A 159 6.25 -5.91 -4.94
C ASP A 159 6.32 -4.92 -3.77
N GLN A 160 5.19 -4.39 -3.34
CA GLN A 160 5.17 -3.44 -2.22
C GLN A 160 5.51 -4.09 -0.87
N LEU A 161 5.13 -5.33 -0.65
CA LEU A 161 5.54 -6.10 0.53
C LEU A 161 7.06 -6.32 0.54
N THR A 162 7.66 -6.69 -0.58
CA THR A 162 9.12 -6.82 -0.72
C THR A 162 9.82 -5.50 -0.45
N ARG A 163 9.32 -4.39 -0.99
CA ARG A 163 9.87 -3.05 -0.73
C ARG A 163 9.79 -2.66 0.74
N LEU A 164 8.66 -2.89 1.40
CA LEU A 164 8.48 -2.64 2.84
C LEU A 164 9.42 -3.50 3.70
N SER A 165 9.57 -4.77 3.37
CA SER A 165 10.38 -5.71 4.16
C SER A 165 11.88 -5.48 4.03
N THR A 166 12.32 -4.87 2.94
CA THR A 166 13.74 -4.56 2.73
C THR A 166 14.11 -3.15 3.20
N SER A 167 13.13 -2.26 3.35
CA SER A 167 13.37 -0.88 3.76
C SER A 167 13.74 -0.77 5.23
N LEU A 168 14.66 0.16 5.54
CA LEU A 168 14.90 0.63 6.89
C LEU A 168 14.06 1.90 7.12
N ILE A 169 13.34 1.91 8.23
CA ILE A 169 12.47 3.02 8.58
C ILE A 169 12.94 3.60 9.90
N ARG A 170 13.23 4.91 9.91
CA ARG A 170 13.53 5.66 11.10
C ARG A 170 12.38 6.60 11.39
N LEU A 171 11.84 6.47 12.59
CA LEU A 171 10.80 7.32 13.12
C LEU A 171 11.41 8.18 14.22
N ALA A 172 11.22 9.49 14.16
CA ALA A 172 11.57 10.35 15.26
C ALA A 172 10.35 11.18 15.69
N LEU A 173 10.11 11.20 16.99
CA LEU A 173 9.12 12.03 17.65
C LEU A 173 9.88 13.02 18.54
N ARG A 174 9.72 14.30 18.27
CA ARG A 174 10.21 15.36 19.15
C ARG A 174 9.05 15.76 20.07
N ARG A 175 9.27 15.70 21.37
CA ARG A 175 8.31 16.13 22.37
C ARG A 175 9.06 17.01 23.39
N ASP A 176 8.81 18.30 23.35
CA ASP A 176 9.50 19.30 24.17
C ASP A 176 11.03 19.14 24.13
N ASP A 177 11.68 18.87 25.25
CA ASP A 177 13.14 18.68 25.35
C ASP A 177 13.62 17.25 25.08
N HIS A 178 12.72 16.31 24.75
CA HIS A 178 13.05 14.92 24.49
C HIS A 178 12.80 14.57 23.01
N ALA A 179 13.80 13.97 22.37
CA ALA A 179 13.66 13.35 21.05
C ALA A 179 13.66 11.83 21.22
N LEU A 180 12.56 11.17 20.90
CA LEU A 180 12.52 9.72 20.76
C LEU A 180 12.82 9.38 19.30
N GLN A 181 13.90 8.66 19.07
CA GLN A 181 14.21 8.08 17.78
C GLN A 181 14.04 6.56 17.86
N ILE A 182 13.29 6.01 16.93
CA ILE A 182 13.13 4.57 16.75
C ILE A 182 13.71 4.21 15.40
N ASP A 183 14.86 3.56 15.41
CA ASP A 183 15.49 2.98 14.23
C ASP A 183 14.99 1.54 14.13
N THR A 184 14.01 1.30 13.26
CA THR A 184 13.43 -0.04 13.17
C THR A 184 13.20 -0.47 11.74
N LYS A 185 13.34 -1.77 11.50
CA LYS A 185 12.68 -2.42 10.39
C LYS A 185 11.26 -2.74 10.82
N ILE A 186 10.27 -2.29 10.07
CA ILE A 186 8.88 -2.70 10.32
C ILE A 186 8.79 -4.22 10.20
N ILE A 187 9.42 -4.78 9.17
CA ILE A 187 9.46 -6.22 8.91
C ILE A 187 10.91 -6.70 9.12
N VAL A 188 11.12 -7.55 10.12
CA VAL A 188 12.45 -8.06 10.49
C VAL A 188 12.70 -9.49 10.06
N GLY A 189 11.66 -10.24 9.67
CA GLY A 189 11.78 -11.61 9.20
C GLY A 189 10.65 -11.97 8.24
N PHE A 190 11.02 -12.60 7.14
CA PHE A 190 10.13 -13.26 6.20
C PHE A 190 10.97 -14.27 5.40
N ASP A 191 10.34 -15.32 4.92
CA ASP A 191 11.02 -16.26 4.04
C ASP A 191 11.35 -15.57 2.73
N LEU A 192 12.66 -15.49 2.41
CA LEU A 192 13.13 -14.90 1.17
C LEU A 192 12.66 -15.72 -0.03
N TRP A 193 11.84 -15.13 -0.86
CA TRP A 193 11.31 -15.76 -2.08
C TRP A 193 12.17 -15.48 -3.29
N ALA A 194 13.40 -15.04 -3.07
CA ALA A 194 14.33 -14.67 -4.12
C ALA A 194 14.52 -15.77 -5.19
N ASP A 195 14.21 -17.02 -4.86
CA ASP A 195 14.33 -18.16 -5.76
C ASP A 195 13.11 -18.40 -6.67
N ARG A 196 12.01 -17.63 -6.52
CA ARG A 196 10.73 -17.91 -7.20
C ARG A 196 10.25 -16.83 -8.16
N PHE A 197 11.15 -15.97 -8.64
CA PHE A 197 10.74 -14.87 -9.53
C PHE A 197 10.46 -15.30 -10.98
N GLU A 198 10.81 -16.51 -11.40
CA GLU A 198 10.55 -17.01 -12.75
C GLU A 198 9.80 -18.34 -12.69
N GLY A 199 8.49 -18.29 -12.95
CA GLY A 199 7.70 -19.44 -13.42
C GLY A 199 6.87 -20.23 -12.41
N GLU A 200 6.93 -19.96 -11.10
CA GLU A 200 6.10 -20.66 -10.11
C GLU A 200 4.87 -19.87 -9.63
N PRO A 201 3.76 -20.55 -9.28
CA PRO A 201 2.58 -19.86 -8.74
C PRO A 201 2.93 -19.15 -7.44
N PHE A 202 2.79 -17.89 -7.52
CA PHE A 202 3.21 -16.91 -6.55
C PHE A 202 2.33 -16.95 -5.28
N MET A 203 2.87 -17.34 -4.14
CA MET A 203 2.20 -17.22 -2.84
C MET A 203 2.82 -16.12 -1.96
N PHE A 204 2.04 -15.50 -1.08
CA PHE A 204 2.56 -14.64 -0.01
C PHE A 204 3.37 -15.48 0.99
N PRO A 205 4.33 -14.91 1.78
CA PRO A 205 4.96 -15.64 2.86
C PRO A 205 3.90 -16.20 3.81
N GLN A 206 4.20 -17.31 4.43
CA GLN A 206 3.32 -17.81 5.47
C GLN A 206 3.24 -16.84 6.63
N VAL A 207 4.38 -16.40 7.12
CA VAL A 207 4.48 -15.54 8.29
C VAL A 207 5.40 -14.35 8.00
N ILE A 208 4.97 -13.17 8.46
CA ILE A 208 5.78 -11.95 8.52
C ILE A 208 5.98 -11.58 9.98
N LYS A 209 7.21 -11.31 10.37
CA LYS A 209 7.54 -10.87 11.72
C LYS A 209 7.79 -9.35 11.73
N LEU A 210 7.00 -8.62 12.50
CA LEU A 210 7.23 -7.21 12.78
C LEU A 210 8.40 -7.03 13.76
N GLY A 211 9.09 -5.90 13.66
CA GLY A 211 10.12 -5.51 14.61
C GLY A 211 9.54 -5.33 16.02
N ALA A 212 10.25 -5.77 17.05
CA ALA A 212 9.77 -5.70 18.43
C ALA A 212 9.47 -4.26 18.86
N ASP A 213 10.40 -3.34 18.59
CA ASP A 213 10.23 -1.92 18.94
C ASP A 213 9.08 -1.26 18.16
N TYR A 214 8.93 -1.64 16.87
CA TYR A 214 7.80 -1.19 16.08
C TYR A 214 6.48 -1.70 16.63
N PHE A 215 6.42 -2.99 17.00
CA PHE A 215 5.19 -3.59 17.55
C PHE A 215 4.83 -3.00 18.92
N ALA A 216 5.80 -2.80 19.80
CA ALA A 216 5.58 -2.12 21.09
C ALA A 216 5.02 -0.70 20.88
N SER A 217 5.65 0.08 20.01
CA SER A 217 5.16 1.41 19.68
C SER A 217 3.78 1.40 19.00
N LEU A 218 3.48 0.39 18.19
CA LEU A 218 2.17 0.22 17.56
C LEU A 218 1.07 -0.01 18.60
N GLN A 219 1.33 -0.81 19.64
CA GLN A 219 0.37 -1.07 20.72
C GLN A 219 -0.05 0.22 21.46
N GLU A 220 0.88 1.17 21.58
CA GLU A 220 0.63 2.43 22.28
C GLU A 220 0.07 3.53 21.37
N HIS A 221 0.35 3.46 20.07
CA HIS A 221 0.12 4.57 19.14
C HIS A 221 -0.69 4.18 17.89
N ALA A 222 -1.48 3.11 17.98
CA ALA A 222 -2.37 2.71 16.90
C ALA A 222 -3.58 3.66 16.79
N ILE A 223 -3.92 4.02 15.57
CA ILE A 223 -5.11 4.82 15.24
C ILE A 223 -6.13 3.90 14.58
N PRO A 224 -7.35 3.79 15.14
CA PRO A 224 -8.42 2.99 14.54
C PRO A 224 -8.97 3.67 13.28
N LEU A 225 -9.17 2.90 12.24
CA LEU A 225 -9.71 3.32 10.93
C LEU A 225 -10.93 2.48 10.59
N ASP A 226 -11.99 3.11 10.10
CA ASP A 226 -13.16 2.39 9.57
C ASP A 226 -12.77 1.63 8.28
N GLU A 227 -12.90 0.31 8.28
CA GLU A 227 -12.54 -0.52 7.13
C GLU A 227 -13.33 -0.14 5.88
N ARG A 228 -14.59 0.26 5.99
CA ARG A 228 -15.43 0.69 4.86
C ARG A 228 -14.87 1.94 4.20
N ALA A 229 -14.35 2.89 5.00
CA ALA A 229 -13.69 4.09 4.49
C ALA A 229 -12.37 3.74 3.80
N VAL A 230 -11.53 2.91 4.41
CA VAL A 230 -10.28 2.43 3.81
C VAL A 230 -10.56 1.72 2.49
N ALA A 231 -11.57 0.83 2.45
CA ALA A 231 -11.97 0.12 1.24
C ALA A 231 -12.45 1.07 0.13
N ALA A 232 -13.25 2.08 0.48
CA ALA A 232 -13.72 3.08 -0.49
C ALA A 232 -12.57 3.89 -1.10
N LEU A 233 -11.54 4.19 -0.31
CA LEU A 233 -10.38 5.02 -0.68
C LEU A 233 -9.18 4.19 -1.17
N ALA A 234 -9.25 2.86 -1.18
CA ALA A 234 -8.15 1.94 -1.49
C ALA A 234 -7.47 2.17 -2.86
N HIS A 235 -8.13 2.90 -3.76
CA HIS A 235 -7.60 3.22 -5.09
C HIS A 235 -6.68 4.45 -5.11
N SER A 236 -6.62 5.24 -4.04
CA SER A 236 -5.91 6.53 -4.00
C SER A 236 -5.05 6.66 -2.75
N ALA A 237 -3.73 6.68 -2.92
CA ALA A 237 -2.78 6.89 -1.83
C ALA A 237 -3.01 8.21 -1.10
N MET A 238 -3.26 9.30 -1.85
CA MET A 238 -3.53 10.62 -1.27
C MET A 238 -4.82 10.62 -0.45
N ALA A 239 -5.89 10.00 -0.95
CA ALA A 239 -7.16 9.95 -0.21
C ALA A 239 -7.04 9.13 1.08
N LEU A 240 -6.28 8.02 1.06
CA LEU A 240 -5.95 7.24 2.25
C LEU A 240 -5.17 8.09 3.26
N ASP A 241 -4.14 8.82 2.83
CA ASP A 241 -3.33 9.66 3.73
C ASP A 241 -4.15 10.78 4.36
N VAL A 242 -4.99 11.47 3.58
CA VAL A 242 -5.89 12.52 4.10
C VAL A 242 -6.87 11.93 5.12
N TYR A 243 -7.44 10.78 4.84
CA TYR A 243 -8.34 10.08 5.77
C TYR A 243 -7.62 9.70 7.07
N CYS A 244 -6.46 9.05 6.99
CA CYS A 244 -5.67 8.68 8.16
C CYS A 244 -5.26 9.90 8.99
N TRP A 245 -4.85 10.99 8.35
CA TRP A 245 -4.49 12.23 9.01
C TRP A 245 -5.67 12.87 9.74
N LEU A 246 -6.83 12.94 9.10
CA LEU A 246 -8.05 13.46 9.73
C LEU A 246 -8.47 12.61 10.92
N THR A 247 -8.50 11.28 10.77
CA THR A 247 -8.86 10.36 11.86
C THR A 247 -7.91 10.51 13.04
N GLN A 248 -6.59 10.59 12.79
CA GLN A 248 -5.61 10.80 13.84
C GLN A 248 -5.79 12.14 14.58
N ARG A 249 -6.16 13.19 13.86
CA ARG A 249 -6.44 14.51 14.47
C ARG A 249 -7.68 14.47 15.35
N LEU A 250 -8.75 13.84 14.88
CA LEU A 250 -10.00 13.73 15.61
C LEU A 250 -9.93 12.75 16.78
N HIS A 251 -9.06 11.74 16.71
CA HIS A 251 -8.86 10.78 17.81
C HIS A 251 -8.14 11.39 19.02
N ARG A 252 -7.45 12.51 18.85
CA ARG A 252 -6.71 13.21 19.90
C ARG A 252 -7.53 14.27 20.65
N VAL A 253 -8.76 14.51 20.22
CA VAL A 253 -9.72 15.39 20.88
C VAL A 253 -10.58 14.58 21.82
#